data_956b8250d5a148fb908223f57d35a7e5
#
_entry.id   956b8250d5a148fb908223f57d35a7e5
#
_cell.length_a   1.000
_cell.length_b   1.000
_cell.length_c   1.000
_cell.angle_alpha   90.00
_cell.angle_beta   90.00
_cell.angle_gamma   90.00
#
_symmetry.space_group_name_H-M   'P 1'
#
loop_
_entity.id
_entity.type
_entity.pdbx_description
1 polymer ?
#
loop_
_entity_poly.entity_id
_entity_poly.type
_entity_poly.pdbx_seq_one_letter_code
_entity_poly.pdbx_strand_id
1 'polypeptide(L)'
;MYTASSAILDALTEAGVEFLFANFGSDHPGLIEAIAQARAENRPCPKVITSPTEMVAMSAAHGFAQARGRAQAVLVHVDCGTQALGGAVHNAAKGRVPVLIIAGMSPATQEGEARGSRNEFIQWIQDVPDQRGLVRGYVRYENEIRVGANARQIVHRALQFAHSTPNGPVYVTATREVLESEVPRVIQNMDRWQPVAPSGLNPDVAREIASALAAAERPLIVTSYAGRSPAAVQDLVTLAEQLGIGVVESVPNHVNFPTTHPCYLGVQWNERRQNAALAQADLVLVIDSDVPWIGEVSRPQANARIIHIDADPLKQQMPLWYIGATLQCQAEASQALSQIRAALKEFGTDPERMARRRAHLAAEHAAWLRGVSEREQPRDALTAEYLVAAIRDAIGEDAIVVSEAVTNFHVVSQHLRRTKPGTLFSSGGGSLGYNGGAAVGVKLARPEALVVAICGDGSYLFSQPSTVHWMSRAYQAPFLHVVLNNGGWRAPRQAVLSVHPDGLAAKSATIDIDFPQPPDYGGIAAAAGGAHAEVVRSVADVKPALQRALRAVLQERRSAVIDAHIA
;
A
#
# COMPACT_ATOMS: atom_id res chain seq x y z
N MET A 1 16.64 9.66 34.78
CA MET A 1 16.88 8.20 34.80
C MET A 1 16.80 7.71 33.35
N TYR A 2 17.71 6.88 32.89
CA TYR A 2 17.67 6.35 31.52
C TYR A 2 17.14 4.91 31.55
N THR A 3 15.99 4.70 30.90
CA THR A 3 15.26 3.42 30.98
C THR A 3 15.25 2.71 29.60
N ALA A 4 14.76 1.48 29.56
CA ALA A 4 14.53 0.76 28.31
C ALA A 4 13.60 1.55 27.36
N SER A 5 12.59 2.25 27.89
CA SER A 5 11.75 3.17 27.11
C SER A 5 12.58 4.29 26.46
N SER A 6 13.53 4.88 27.21
CA SER A 6 14.44 5.88 26.65
C SER A 6 15.31 5.28 25.54
N ALA A 7 15.80 4.04 25.73
CA ALA A 7 16.60 3.33 24.75
C ALA A 7 15.81 3.00 23.46
N ILE A 8 14.52 2.69 23.58
CA ILE A 8 13.61 2.50 22.43
C ILE A 8 13.47 3.80 21.65
N LEU A 9 13.20 4.94 22.32
CA LEU A 9 13.06 6.24 21.66
C LEU A 9 14.35 6.68 20.95
N ASP A 10 15.50 6.48 21.60
CA ASP A 10 16.80 6.76 20.99
C ASP A 10 17.02 5.89 19.74
N ALA A 11 16.69 4.58 19.81
CA ALA A 11 16.81 3.66 18.68
C ALA A 11 15.90 4.05 17.49
N LEU A 12 14.66 4.48 17.76
CA LEU A 12 13.76 4.99 16.73
C LEU A 12 14.33 6.22 16.04
N THR A 13 14.85 7.16 16.84
CA THR A 13 15.45 8.39 16.33
C THR A 13 16.69 8.12 15.47
N GLU A 14 17.57 7.22 15.93
CA GLU A 14 18.78 6.80 15.20
C GLU A 14 18.47 6.14 13.87
N ALA A 15 17.38 5.35 13.84
CA ALA A 15 16.92 4.71 12.63
C ALA A 15 16.15 5.65 11.66
N GLY A 16 16.01 6.93 12.02
CA GLY A 16 15.34 7.93 11.20
C GLY A 16 13.81 7.82 11.20
N VAL A 17 13.22 7.24 12.26
CA VAL A 17 11.77 7.26 12.48
C VAL A 17 11.36 8.69 12.86
N GLU A 18 10.56 9.31 12.02
CA GLU A 18 10.12 10.70 12.20
C GLU A 18 8.87 10.80 13.08
N PHE A 19 7.97 9.81 12.96
CA PHE A 19 6.67 9.80 13.63
C PHE A 19 6.44 8.51 14.40
N LEU A 20 5.84 8.65 15.58
CA LEU A 20 5.26 7.59 16.38
C LEU A 20 3.73 7.75 16.35
N PHE A 21 3.04 6.94 15.55
CA PHE A 21 1.58 6.91 15.51
C PHE A 21 1.09 6.09 16.71
N ALA A 22 0.53 6.76 17.72
CA ALA A 22 0.33 6.16 19.01
C ALA A 22 -1.13 6.15 19.46
N ASN A 23 -1.58 4.98 19.92
CA ASN A 23 -2.71 4.82 20.81
C ASN A 23 -2.16 4.34 22.17
N PHE A 24 -2.06 5.27 23.10
CA PHE A 24 -1.49 4.98 24.43
C PHE A 24 -2.47 4.21 25.32
N GLY A 25 -1.94 3.25 26.06
CA GLY A 25 -2.65 2.50 27.07
C GLY A 25 -1.93 2.49 28.42
N SER A 26 -2.51 1.81 29.39
CA SER A 26 -1.97 1.67 30.75
C SER A 26 -0.67 0.84 30.83
N ASP A 27 -0.27 0.24 29.74
CA ASP A 27 0.99 -0.47 29.55
C ASP A 27 2.17 0.43 29.14
N HIS A 28 1.93 1.72 28.86
CA HIS A 28 2.93 2.64 28.32
C HIS A 28 3.44 3.77 29.27
N PRO A 29 3.29 3.72 30.62
CA PRO A 29 3.77 4.81 31.47
C PRO A 29 5.24 5.15 31.22
N GLY A 30 6.11 4.14 31.10
CA GLY A 30 7.54 4.34 30.87
C GLY A 30 7.86 5.03 29.55
N LEU A 31 7.13 4.70 28.47
CA LEU A 31 7.29 5.38 27.18
C LEU A 31 6.80 6.82 27.22
N ILE A 32 5.65 7.09 27.87
CA ILE A 32 5.10 8.44 28.04
C ILE A 32 6.08 9.31 28.84
N GLU A 33 6.60 8.79 29.94
CA GLU A 33 7.59 9.48 30.78
C GLU A 33 8.89 9.74 30.00
N ALA A 34 9.40 8.76 29.26
CA ALA A 34 10.60 8.92 28.43
C ALA A 34 10.42 9.98 27.35
N ILE A 35 9.24 10.08 26.73
CA ILE A 35 8.89 11.13 25.76
C ILE A 35 8.86 12.50 26.45
N ALA A 36 8.23 12.60 27.63
CA ALA A 36 8.18 13.83 28.42
C ALA A 36 9.59 14.29 28.82
N GLN A 37 10.42 13.38 29.28
CA GLN A 37 11.81 13.65 29.64
C GLN A 37 12.62 14.09 28.42
N ALA A 38 12.51 13.42 27.27
CA ALA A 38 13.21 13.81 26.05
C ALA A 38 12.86 15.24 25.63
N ARG A 39 11.57 15.61 25.72
CA ARG A 39 11.10 16.97 25.44
C ARG A 39 11.66 18.01 26.43
N ALA A 40 11.63 17.71 27.72
CA ALA A 40 12.15 18.59 28.75
C ALA A 40 13.66 18.84 28.61
N GLU A 41 14.40 17.82 28.15
CA GLU A 41 15.84 17.88 27.91
C GLU A 41 16.20 18.35 26.49
N ASN A 42 15.24 18.71 25.65
CA ASN A 42 15.42 19.05 24.23
C ASN A 42 16.21 17.96 23.44
N ARG A 43 16.03 16.71 23.81
CA ARG A 43 16.61 15.57 23.07
C ARG A 43 15.74 15.21 21.87
N PRO A 44 16.34 14.84 20.72
CA PRO A 44 15.60 14.34 19.59
C PRO A 44 14.78 13.10 19.97
N CYS A 45 13.52 13.08 19.56
CA CYS A 45 12.63 11.90 19.64
C CYS A 45 11.60 11.98 18.51
N PRO A 46 11.00 10.86 18.09
CA PRO A 46 9.94 10.88 17.09
C PRO A 46 8.76 11.76 17.52
N LYS A 47 8.18 12.48 16.57
CA LYS A 47 6.98 13.27 16.84
C LYS A 47 5.80 12.33 17.06
N VAL A 48 5.15 12.45 18.20
CA VAL A 48 3.95 11.64 18.50
C VAL A 48 2.76 12.15 17.71
N ILE A 49 2.11 11.26 16.99
CA ILE A 49 0.82 11.46 16.32
C ILE A 49 -0.20 10.59 17.04
N THR A 50 -1.00 11.20 17.89
CA THR A 50 -2.09 10.49 18.57
C THR A 50 -3.11 10.02 17.56
N SER A 51 -3.41 8.74 17.56
CA SER A 51 -4.48 8.13 16.76
C SER A 51 -5.43 7.40 17.70
N PRO A 52 -6.70 7.82 17.80
CA PRO A 52 -7.68 7.16 18.64
C PRO A 52 -8.01 5.72 18.24
N THR A 53 -7.52 5.27 17.07
CA THR A 53 -7.75 3.91 16.59
C THR A 53 -6.48 3.36 15.93
N GLU A 54 -6.18 2.11 16.22
CA GLU A 54 -4.98 1.40 15.78
C GLU A 54 -4.94 1.19 14.28
N MET A 55 -6.09 0.90 13.69
CA MET A 55 -6.22 0.71 12.24
C MET A 55 -5.84 1.98 11.47
N VAL A 56 -6.27 3.16 11.94
CA VAL A 56 -5.90 4.44 11.32
C VAL A 56 -4.43 4.76 11.57
N ALA A 57 -3.90 4.49 12.78
CA ALA A 57 -2.48 4.64 13.10
C ALA A 57 -1.61 3.81 12.15
N MET A 58 -1.96 2.53 11.99
CA MET A 58 -1.23 1.61 11.11
C MET A 58 -1.33 2.01 9.64
N SER A 59 -2.51 2.43 9.17
CA SER A 59 -2.71 2.89 7.80
C SER A 59 -1.94 4.20 7.53
N ALA A 60 -1.84 5.10 8.51
CA ALA A 60 -1.05 6.32 8.39
C ALA A 60 0.46 6.02 8.32
N ALA A 61 0.97 5.14 9.17
CA ALA A 61 2.36 4.67 9.08
C ALA A 61 2.65 3.98 7.74
N HIS A 62 1.73 3.19 7.23
CA HIS A 62 1.80 2.54 5.91
C HIS A 62 1.89 3.58 4.78
N GLY A 63 0.97 4.54 4.72
CA GLY A 63 0.98 5.58 3.69
C GLY A 63 2.23 6.45 3.74
N PHE A 64 2.71 6.79 4.95
CA PHE A 64 3.97 7.51 5.12
C PHE A 64 5.15 6.71 4.54
N ALA A 65 5.23 5.42 4.89
CA ALA A 65 6.32 4.55 4.43
C ALA A 65 6.31 4.37 2.90
N GLN A 66 5.15 4.26 2.27
CA GLN A 66 5.04 4.24 0.80
C GLN A 66 5.57 5.52 0.15
N ALA A 67 5.26 6.69 0.74
CA ALA A 67 5.66 7.97 0.18
C ALA A 67 7.14 8.35 0.43
N ARG A 68 7.76 7.79 1.49
CA ARG A 68 9.15 8.09 1.89
C ARG A 68 10.13 6.93 1.72
N GLY A 69 9.66 5.70 1.57
CA GLY A 69 10.50 4.50 1.57
C GLY A 69 11.10 4.16 2.94
N ARG A 70 10.58 4.73 4.04
CA ARG A 70 11.10 4.54 5.40
C ARG A 70 10.00 4.13 6.36
N ALA A 71 10.27 3.10 7.16
CA ALA A 71 9.38 2.67 8.23
C ALA A 71 9.09 3.80 9.22
N GLN A 72 7.85 3.84 9.67
CA GLN A 72 7.48 4.60 10.87
C GLN A 72 7.05 3.63 11.97
N ALA A 73 6.96 4.14 13.19
CA ALA A 73 6.55 3.35 14.33
C ALA A 73 5.06 3.55 14.65
N VAL A 74 4.39 2.44 14.99
CA VAL A 74 3.03 2.41 15.52
C VAL A 74 3.08 1.87 16.92
N LEU A 75 2.47 2.55 17.88
CA LEU A 75 2.38 2.12 19.26
C LEU A 75 0.93 1.77 19.59
N VAL A 76 0.70 0.55 20.09
CA VAL A 76 -0.63 0.02 20.38
C VAL A 76 -0.70 -0.62 21.77
N HIS A 77 -1.90 -0.62 22.36
CA HIS A 77 -2.15 -1.12 23.69
C HIS A 77 -2.35 -2.65 23.73
N VAL A 78 -1.45 -3.36 24.34
CA VAL A 78 -1.46 -4.81 24.64
C VAL A 78 -2.11 -5.66 23.50
N ASP A 79 -2.82 -6.71 23.86
CA ASP A 79 -3.54 -7.62 22.97
C ASP A 79 -4.72 -6.91 22.28
N CYS A 80 -5.47 -6.08 22.99
CA CYS A 80 -6.64 -5.38 22.45
C CYS A 80 -6.29 -4.45 21.29
N GLY A 81 -5.27 -3.62 21.45
CA GLY A 81 -4.77 -2.77 20.37
C GLY A 81 -4.09 -3.59 19.26
N THR A 82 -3.45 -4.70 19.60
CA THR A 82 -2.90 -5.64 18.60
C THR A 82 -4.00 -6.25 17.74
N GLN A 83 -5.13 -6.65 18.33
CA GLN A 83 -6.28 -7.16 17.58
C GLN A 83 -6.89 -6.08 16.67
N ALA A 84 -6.97 -4.84 17.14
CA ALA A 84 -7.51 -3.72 16.37
C ALA A 84 -6.66 -3.31 15.16
N LEU A 85 -5.41 -3.75 15.07
CA LEU A 85 -4.56 -3.60 13.87
C LEU A 85 -5.00 -4.51 12.71
N GLY A 86 -5.59 -5.66 13.01
CA GLY A 86 -5.87 -6.83 12.15
C GLY A 86 -5.76 -6.61 10.64
N GLY A 87 -6.76 -5.96 10.06
CA GLY A 87 -6.79 -5.70 8.62
C GLY A 87 -5.68 -4.79 8.11
N ALA A 88 -5.25 -3.80 8.89
CA ALA A 88 -4.21 -2.88 8.48
C ALA A 88 -2.80 -3.53 8.45
N VAL A 89 -2.50 -4.47 9.37
CA VAL A 89 -1.24 -5.21 9.33
C VAL A 89 -1.20 -6.16 8.13
N HIS A 90 -2.34 -6.79 7.77
CA HIS A 90 -2.47 -7.57 6.54
C HIS A 90 -2.13 -6.73 5.30
N ASN A 91 -2.68 -5.52 5.22
CA ASN A 91 -2.43 -4.62 4.09
C ASN A 91 -0.93 -4.29 3.96
N ALA A 92 -0.26 -3.91 5.06
CA ALA A 92 1.16 -3.62 5.04
C ALA A 92 2.02 -4.84 4.67
N ALA A 93 1.63 -6.04 5.14
CA ALA A 93 2.30 -7.29 4.79
C ALA A 93 2.21 -7.60 3.29
N LYS A 94 1.00 -7.55 2.72
CA LYS A 94 0.76 -7.83 1.30
C LYS A 94 1.31 -6.73 0.39
N GLY A 95 1.24 -5.46 0.83
CA GLY A 95 1.88 -4.34 0.14
C GLY A 95 3.41 -4.32 0.24
N ARG A 96 4.00 -5.21 1.05
CA ARG A 96 5.45 -5.27 1.33
C ARG A 96 5.97 -3.91 1.83
N VAL A 97 5.24 -3.31 2.78
CA VAL A 97 5.55 -1.97 3.30
C VAL A 97 6.14 -2.07 4.69
N PRO A 98 7.32 -1.47 4.93
CA PRO A 98 7.97 -1.54 6.23
C PRO A 98 7.23 -0.66 7.26
N VAL A 99 6.83 -1.27 8.37
CA VAL A 99 6.25 -0.59 9.54
C VAL A 99 6.73 -1.30 10.80
N LEU A 100 7.17 -0.55 11.81
CA LEU A 100 7.49 -1.10 13.12
C LEU A 100 6.29 -0.94 14.04
N ILE A 101 5.73 -2.05 14.49
CA ILE A 101 4.65 -2.08 15.48
C ILE A 101 5.28 -2.39 16.84
N ILE A 102 5.02 -1.53 17.82
CA ILE A 102 5.40 -1.70 19.22
C ILE A 102 4.12 -1.85 20.03
N ALA A 103 4.00 -2.90 20.81
CA ALA A 103 2.89 -3.08 21.74
C ALA A 103 3.43 -3.31 23.16
N GLY A 104 2.73 -2.79 24.14
CA GLY A 104 2.96 -3.23 25.50
C GLY A 104 2.45 -4.66 25.71
N MET A 105 2.77 -5.21 26.85
CA MET A 105 2.20 -6.45 27.36
C MET A 105 1.70 -6.21 28.78
N SER A 106 0.73 -7.00 29.20
CA SER A 106 0.32 -7.02 30.60
C SER A 106 1.53 -7.27 31.51
N PRO A 107 1.62 -6.60 32.67
CA PRO A 107 2.75 -6.79 33.57
C PRO A 107 2.94 -8.24 33.99
N ALA A 108 4.19 -8.69 34.09
CA ALA A 108 4.56 -10.04 34.48
C ALA A 108 4.53 -10.24 36.01
N THR A 109 4.59 -9.16 36.79
CA THR A 109 4.57 -9.15 38.26
C THR A 109 3.23 -8.61 38.78
N GLN A 110 2.80 -9.02 39.97
CA GLN A 110 1.44 -8.75 40.44
C GLN A 110 1.35 -8.24 41.90
N GLU A 111 2.39 -8.37 42.71
CA GLU A 111 2.37 -7.98 44.14
C GLU A 111 3.39 -6.87 44.45
N GLY A 112 3.88 -6.15 43.42
CA GLY A 112 4.87 -5.08 43.60
C GLY A 112 6.32 -5.56 43.55
N GLU A 113 6.59 -6.74 43.02
CA GLU A 113 7.93 -7.34 42.91
C GLU A 113 8.88 -6.51 42.05
N ALA A 114 8.34 -5.77 41.09
CA ALA A 114 9.08 -4.85 40.26
C ALA A 114 8.31 -3.55 40.01
N ARG A 115 9.04 -2.48 39.67
CA ARG A 115 8.42 -1.26 39.19
C ARG A 115 7.67 -1.54 37.89
N GLY A 116 6.40 -1.17 37.82
CA GLY A 116 5.53 -1.48 36.70
C GLY A 116 4.64 -2.69 36.91
N SER A 117 4.66 -3.32 38.10
CA SER A 117 3.79 -4.42 38.53
C SER A 117 2.31 -4.09 38.32
N ARG A 118 1.45 -5.12 38.24
CA ARG A 118 -0.01 -4.95 38.06
C ARG A 118 -0.61 -4.09 39.16
N ASN A 119 -1.33 -3.06 38.81
CA ASN A 119 -1.98 -2.13 39.71
C ASN A 119 -3.36 -1.65 39.23
N GLU A 120 -3.88 -2.21 38.16
CA GLU A 120 -5.18 -1.94 37.57
C GLU A 120 -5.88 -3.25 37.21
N PHE A 121 -7.18 -3.38 37.49
CA PHE A 121 -7.94 -4.60 37.20
C PHE A 121 -7.82 -5.09 35.76
N ILE A 122 -7.79 -4.15 34.82
CA ILE A 122 -7.73 -4.46 33.38
C ILE A 122 -6.52 -5.31 33.01
N GLN A 123 -5.42 -5.21 33.75
CA GLN A 123 -4.16 -5.91 33.46
C GLN A 123 -4.20 -7.42 33.67
N TRP A 124 -5.24 -7.95 34.37
CA TRP A 124 -5.54 -9.38 34.42
C TRP A 124 -6.56 -9.82 33.38
N ILE A 125 -7.41 -8.90 32.92
CA ILE A 125 -8.49 -9.20 31.97
C ILE A 125 -7.98 -9.18 30.53
N GLN A 126 -7.07 -8.25 30.20
CA GLN A 126 -6.45 -8.07 28.90
C GLN A 126 -5.10 -8.77 28.79
N ASP A 127 -5.00 -9.97 29.29
CA ASP A 127 -3.78 -10.78 29.23
C ASP A 127 -4.08 -12.07 28.48
N VAL A 128 -3.26 -12.38 27.48
CA VAL A 128 -3.43 -13.55 26.62
C VAL A 128 -2.15 -14.37 26.53
N PRO A 129 -2.24 -15.70 26.43
CA PRO A 129 -1.07 -16.57 26.42
C PRO A 129 -0.08 -16.31 25.28
N ASP A 130 -0.55 -15.85 24.13
CA ASP A 130 0.29 -15.60 22.94
C ASP A 130 -0.16 -14.35 22.18
N GLN A 131 0.14 -13.18 22.73
CA GLN A 131 -0.18 -11.89 22.09
C GLN A 131 0.46 -11.75 20.71
N ARG A 132 1.70 -12.22 20.53
CA ARG A 132 2.44 -12.15 19.25
C ARG A 132 1.79 -13.03 18.17
N GLY A 133 1.14 -14.11 18.58
CA GLY A 133 0.37 -15.00 17.70
C GLY A 133 -0.74 -14.29 16.93
N LEU A 134 -1.30 -13.18 17.46
CA LEU A 134 -2.36 -12.41 16.81
C LEU A 134 -1.92 -11.86 15.43
N VAL A 135 -0.64 -11.53 15.26
CA VAL A 135 -0.11 -10.92 14.02
C VAL A 135 0.99 -11.74 13.36
N ARG A 136 1.43 -12.85 13.95
CA ARG A 136 2.55 -13.69 13.46
C ARG A 136 2.41 -14.09 12.00
N GLY A 137 1.20 -14.35 11.52
CA GLY A 137 0.93 -14.72 10.13
C GLY A 137 1.17 -13.62 9.10
N TYR A 138 1.43 -12.38 9.55
CA TYR A 138 1.55 -11.21 8.68
C TYR A 138 2.89 -10.48 8.81
N VAL A 139 3.59 -10.63 9.95
CA VAL A 139 4.81 -9.87 10.19
C VAL A 139 6.07 -10.62 9.74
N ARG A 140 7.07 -9.88 9.31
CA ARG A 140 8.37 -10.40 8.89
C ARG A 140 9.24 -10.86 10.06
N TYR A 141 9.04 -10.24 11.21
CA TYR A 141 9.77 -10.52 12.44
C TYR A 141 8.89 -10.14 13.62
N GLU A 142 8.86 -10.99 14.63
CA GLU A 142 8.23 -10.69 15.91
C GLU A 142 9.18 -11.05 17.04
N ASN A 143 9.19 -10.23 18.07
CA ASN A 143 10.00 -10.50 19.24
C ASN A 143 9.45 -9.80 20.49
N GLU A 144 9.84 -10.33 21.63
CA GLU A 144 9.62 -9.74 22.94
C GLU A 144 10.93 -9.20 23.51
N ILE A 145 10.92 -7.97 23.99
CA ILE A 145 12.02 -7.40 24.75
C ILE A 145 11.93 -7.95 26.19
N ARG A 146 12.71 -8.98 26.49
CA ARG A 146 12.70 -9.64 27.80
C ARG A 146 13.64 -8.98 28.80
N VAL A 147 14.63 -8.26 28.32
CA VAL A 147 15.66 -7.57 29.12
C VAL A 147 15.82 -6.16 28.55
N GLY A 148 15.59 -5.14 29.37
CA GLY A 148 15.63 -3.75 28.94
C GLY A 148 16.95 -3.33 28.31
N ALA A 149 18.08 -3.90 28.74
CA ALA A 149 19.40 -3.63 28.16
C ALA A 149 19.51 -3.97 26.66
N ASN A 150 18.65 -4.88 26.16
CA ASN A 150 18.60 -5.29 24.76
C ASN A 150 17.56 -4.51 23.94
N ALA A 151 16.79 -3.63 24.54
CA ALA A 151 15.68 -2.93 23.88
C ALA A 151 16.12 -2.23 22.58
N ARG A 152 17.21 -1.48 22.65
CA ARG A 152 17.78 -0.76 21.51
C ARG A 152 18.19 -1.70 20.36
N GLN A 153 18.86 -2.80 20.67
CA GLN A 153 19.28 -3.79 19.67
C GLN A 153 18.10 -4.47 18.99
N ILE A 154 17.05 -4.78 19.76
CA ILE A 154 15.84 -5.43 19.22
C ILE A 154 15.10 -4.49 18.28
N VAL A 155 14.99 -3.20 18.59
CA VAL A 155 14.38 -2.19 17.71
C VAL A 155 15.17 -2.09 16.40
N HIS A 156 16.49 -1.95 16.46
CA HIS A 156 17.33 -1.89 15.24
C HIS A 156 17.22 -3.17 14.41
N ARG A 157 17.26 -4.34 15.06
CA ARG A 157 17.06 -5.62 14.37
C ARG A 157 15.69 -5.71 13.71
N ALA A 158 14.64 -5.28 14.38
CA ALA A 158 13.30 -5.28 13.82
C ALA A 158 13.22 -4.39 12.57
N LEU A 159 13.77 -3.17 12.63
CA LEU A 159 13.83 -2.26 11.49
C LEU A 159 14.71 -2.79 10.35
N GLN A 160 15.80 -3.50 10.66
CA GLN A 160 16.61 -4.20 9.65
C GLN A 160 15.77 -5.23 8.89
N PHE A 161 14.95 -6.03 9.59
CA PHE A 161 14.01 -6.96 8.94
C PHE A 161 12.94 -6.24 8.13
N ALA A 162 12.38 -5.16 8.66
CA ALA A 162 11.34 -4.40 7.97
C ALA A 162 11.81 -3.86 6.62
N HIS A 163 13.06 -3.41 6.54
CA HIS A 163 13.68 -2.83 5.35
C HIS A 163 14.43 -3.82 4.46
N SER A 164 14.61 -5.08 4.87
CA SER A 164 15.25 -6.11 4.03
C SER A 164 14.22 -6.77 3.12
N THR A 165 14.54 -6.86 1.84
CA THR A 165 13.66 -7.41 0.80
C THR A 165 13.38 -8.92 1.00
N PRO A 166 12.12 -9.35 0.90
CA PRO A 166 10.89 -8.59 0.75
C PRO A 166 10.54 -7.80 2.01
N ASN A 167 10.30 -6.49 1.86
CA ASN A 167 9.97 -5.60 2.98
C ASN A 167 8.64 -6.00 3.64
N GLY A 168 8.38 -5.51 4.85
CA GLY A 168 7.10 -5.74 5.49
C GLY A 168 7.06 -5.28 6.95
N PRO A 169 5.89 -5.37 7.59
CA PRO A 169 5.73 -5.00 8.98
C PRO A 169 6.48 -5.93 9.92
N VAL A 170 6.89 -5.40 11.05
CA VAL A 170 7.52 -6.12 12.17
C VAL A 170 6.84 -5.76 13.48
N TYR A 171 6.88 -6.66 14.45
CA TYR A 171 6.16 -6.52 15.71
C TYR A 171 7.06 -6.78 16.91
N VAL A 172 7.10 -5.84 17.85
CA VAL A 172 7.92 -5.92 19.07
C VAL A 172 7.06 -5.66 20.29
N THR A 173 7.20 -6.47 21.33
CA THR A 173 6.48 -6.32 22.58
C THR A 173 7.40 -6.15 23.77
N ALA A 174 6.90 -5.51 24.83
CA ALA A 174 7.58 -5.42 26.12
C ALA A 174 6.57 -5.30 27.27
N THR A 175 6.86 -5.92 28.41
CA THR A 175 6.09 -5.68 29.65
C THR A 175 6.42 -4.32 30.26
N ARG A 176 5.54 -3.81 31.14
CA ARG A 176 5.79 -2.54 31.84
C ARG A 176 7.09 -2.55 32.63
N GLU A 177 7.39 -3.64 33.35
CA GLU A 177 8.60 -3.78 34.14
C GLU A 177 9.86 -3.63 33.30
N VAL A 178 9.84 -4.21 32.09
CA VAL A 178 10.95 -4.07 31.14
C VAL A 178 11.06 -2.63 30.66
N LEU A 179 9.94 -1.98 30.33
CA LEU A 179 9.91 -0.58 29.87
C LEU A 179 10.41 0.40 30.95
N GLU A 180 10.13 0.10 32.23
CA GLU A 180 10.55 0.90 33.39
C GLU A 180 11.98 0.57 33.86
N SER A 181 12.60 -0.50 33.39
CA SER A 181 13.91 -0.93 33.85
C SER A 181 15.00 0.07 33.51
N GLU A 182 15.87 0.39 34.48
CA GLU A 182 17.06 1.21 34.25
C GLU A 182 18.08 0.44 33.39
N VAL A 183 18.63 1.12 32.41
CA VAL A 183 19.60 0.54 31.50
C VAL A 183 20.79 1.49 31.24
N PRO A 184 21.96 0.99 30.94
CA PRO A 184 23.07 1.84 30.55
C PRO A 184 22.79 2.52 29.21
N ARG A 185 23.13 3.80 29.09
CA ARG A 185 23.07 4.50 27.82
C ARG A 185 24.24 4.05 26.93
N VAL A 186 23.93 3.34 25.87
CA VAL A 186 24.90 2.83 24.89
C VAL A 186 24.69 3.53 23.56
N ILE A 187 25.75 4.05 22.95
CA ILE A 187 25.71 4.60 21.59
C ILE A 187 25.90 3.43 20.61
N GLN A 188 24.98 3.31 19.66
CA GLN A 188 25.07 2.28 18.60
C GLN A 188 25.68 2.88 17.32
N ASN A 189 26.52 2.09 16.65
CA ASN A 189 26.94 2.43 15.30
C ASN A 189 25.89 1.94 14.29
N MET A 190 25.12 2.86 13.73
CA MET A 190 24.04 2.57 12.79
C MET A 190 24.51 1.95 11.49
N ASP A 191 25.76 2.13 11.08
CA ASP A 191 26.31 1.48 9.88
C ASP A 191 26.28 -0.06 9.95
N ARG A 192 26.19 -0.60 11.16
CA ARG A 192 26.11 -2.05 11.42
C ARG A 192 24.67 -2.62 11.34
N TRP A 193 23.68 -1.77 11.18
CA TRP A 193 22.26 -2.15 11.19
C TRP A 193 21.57 -1.89 9.84
N GLN A 194 22.36 -1.83 8.77
CA GLN A 194 21.83 -1.63 7.42
C GLN A 194 20.96 -2.82 6.98
N PRO A 195 19.94 -2.59 6.16
CA PRO A 195 19.21 -3.66 5.50
C PRO A 195 20.13 -4.57 4.69
N VAL A 196 19.69 -5.80 4.45
CA VAL A 196 20.41 -6.72 3.56
C VAL A 196 20.47 -6.10 2.16
N ALA A 197 21.65 -6.15 1.54
CA ALA A 197 21.81 -5.66 0.17
C ALA A 197 20.86 -6.42 -0.79
N PRO A 198 20.23 -5.72 -1.76
CA PRO A 198 19.29 -6.36 -2.67
C PRO A 198 19.98 -7.44 -3.53
N SER A 199 19.31 -8.58 -3.68
CA SER A 199 19.80 -9.67 -4.52
C SER A 199 19.62 -9.37 -6.01
N GLY A 200 20.60 -9.77 -6.81
CA GLY A 200 20.56 -9.70 -8.28
C GLY A 200 20.51 -11.07 -8.93
N LEU A 201 20.42 -11.08 -10.26
CA LEU A 201 20.50 -12.29 -11.09
C LEU A 201 21.97 -12.78 -11.19
N ASN A 202 22.11 -14.08 -11.36
CA ASN A 202 23.38 -14.61 -11.88
C ASN A 202 23.62 -14.03 -13.29
N PRO A 203 24.85 -13.62 -13.66
CA PRO A 203 25.15 -13.04 -14.97
C PRO A 203 24.74 -13.91 -16.16
N ASP A 204 24.87 -15.23 -16.07
CA ASP A 204 24.46 -16.17 -17.13
C ASP A 204 22.93 -16.16 -17.29
N VAL A 205 22.20 -16.13 -16.19
CA VAL A 205 20.74 -16.03 -16.18
C VAL A 205 20.27 -14.69 -16.77
N ALA A 206 20.96 -13.60 -16.44
CA ALA A 206 20.64 -12.29 -17.02
C ALA A 206 20.83 -12.28 -18.56
N ARG A 207 21.91 -12.91 -19.05
CA ARG A 207 22.17 -13.11 -20.48
C ARG A 207 21.10 -13.98 -21.15
N GLU A 208 20.73 -15.10 -20.51
CA GLU A 208 19.67 -15.99 -21.00
C GLU A 208 18.34 -15.25 -21.16
N ILE A 209 17.93 -14.47 -20.15
CA ILE A 209 16.70 -13.69 -20.19
C ILE A 209 16.77 -12.61 -21.27
N ALA A 210 17.87 -11.87 -21.35
CA ALA A 210 18.08 -10.84 -22.36
C ALA A 210 17.99 -11.40 -23.78
N SER A 211 18.66 -12.52 -24.05
CA SER A 211 18.61 -13.25 -25.34
C SER A 211 17.20 -13.72 -25.67
N ALA A 212 16.48 -14.30 -24.69
CA ALA A 212 15.12 -14.78 -24.89
C ALA A 212 14.15 -13.63 -25.23
N LEU A 213 14.22 -12.50 -24.52
CA LEU A 213 13.40 -11.31 -24.80
C LEU A 213 13.69 -10.73 -26.18
N ALA A 214 14.96 -10.71 -26.62
CA ALA A 214 15.34 -10.25 -27.95
C ALA A 214 14.81 -11.17 -29.06
N ALA A 215 14.83 -12.49 -28.85
CA ALA A 215 14.44 -13.50 -29.81
C ALA A 215 12.92 -13.70 -29.97
N ALA A 216 12.12 -13.50 -28.90
CA ALA A 216 10.67 -13.71 -28.88
C ALA A 216 9.97 -12.91 -30.00
N GLU A 217 8.84 -13.36 -30.50
CA GLU A 217 8.04 -12.61 -31.47
C GLU A 217 7.05 -11.64 -30.78
N ARG A 218 6.45 -12.06 -29.64
CA ARG A 218 5.49 -11.28 -28.87
C ARG A 218 5.80 -11.34 -27.36
N PRO A 219 6.93 -10.77 -26.93
CA PRO A 219 7.27 -10.75 -25.51
C PRO A 219 6.34 -9.82 -24.75
N LEU A 220 5.95 -10.25 -23.54
CA LEU A 220 5.07 -9.51 -22.64
C LEU A 220 5.71 -9.43 -21.25
N ILE A 221 5.62 -8.28 -20.60
CA ILE A 221 5.96 -8.11 -19.19
C ILE A 221 4.67 -7.95 -18.38
N VAL A 222 4.58 -8.66 -17.25
CA VAL A 222 3.49 -8.50 -16.26
C VAL A 222 4.11 -8.07 -14.93
N THR A 223 3.62 -6.97 -14.35
CA THR A 223 4.13 -6.43 -13.08
C THR A 223 3.02 -5.85 -12.21
N SER A 224 3.27 -5.82 -10.88
CA SER A 224 2.36 -5.24 -9.88
C SER A 224 3.07 -4.22 -8.97
N TYR A 225 4.35 -4.44 -8.67
CA TYR A 225 5.08 -3.72 -7.62
C TYR A 225 6.38 -3.06 -8.07
N ALA A 226 6.77 -3.16 -9.35
CA ALA A 226 8.02 -2.56 -9.86
C ALA A 226 8.09 -1.05 -9.55
N GLY A 227 6.95 -0.38 -9.47
CA GLY A 227 6.81 1.04 -9.15
C GLY A 227 7.22 1.44 -7.72
N ARG A 228 7.55 0.47 -6.84
CA ARG A 228 8.20 0.77 -5.56
C ARG A 228 9.59 1.39 -5.74
N SER A 229 10.24 1.09 -6.86
CA SER A 229 11.54 1.64 -7.23
C SER A 229 11.43 2.50 -8.48
N PRO A 230 11.60 3.83 -8.41
CA PRO A 230 11.65 4.68 -9.60
C PRO A 230 12.73 4.23 -10.61
N ALA A 231 13.86 3.69 -10.13
CA ALA A 231 14.91 3.16 -10.98
C ALA A 231 14.44 1.91 -11.76
N ALA A 232 13.68 1.01 -11.10
CA ALA A 232 13.10 -0.15 -11.78
C ALA A 232 12.12 0.27 -12.88
N VAL A 233 11.29 1.30 -12.64
CA VAL A 233 10.38 1.83 -13.67
C VAL A 233 11.15 2.39 -14.85
N GLN A 234 12.22 3.15 -14.61
CA GLN A 234 13.07 3.70 -15.66
C GLN A 234 13.73 2.60 -16.50
N ASP A 235 14.24 1.56 -15.85
CA ASP A 235 14.85 0.42 -16.52
C ASP A 235 13.82 -0.39 -17.32
N LEU A 236 12.61 -0.55 -16.76
CA LEU A 236 11.50 -1.24 -17.41
C LEU A 236 11.05 -0.49 -18.69
N VAL A 237 10.89 0.83 -18.61
CA VAL A 237 10.55 1.67 -19.77
C VAL A 237 11.63 1.53 -20.85
N THR A 238 12.89 1.68 -20.48
CA THR A 238 14.00 1.57 -21.41
C THR A 238 14.08 0.19 -22.09
N LEU A 239 13.87 -0.88 -21.31
CA LEU A 239 13.84 -2.26 -21.84
C LEU A 239 12.68 -2.46 -22.82
N ALA A 240 11.48 -1.97 -22.46
CA ALA A 240 10.29 -2.06 -23.28
C ALA A 240 10.47 -1.30 -24.62
N GLU A 241 11.06 -0.10 -24.59
CA GLU A 241 11.35 0.69 -25.79
C GLU A 241 12.38 0.01 -26.70
N GLN A 242 13.49 -0.44 -26.12
CA GLN A 242 14.59 -1.05 -26.87
C GLN A 242 14.14 -2.29 -27.63
N LEU A 243 13.38 -3.17 -26.97
CA LEU A 243 13.01 -4.46 -27.51
C LEU A 243 11.58 -4.54 -28.09
N GLY A 244 10.78 -3.47 -27.95
CA GLY A 244 9.36 -3.51 -28.34
C GLY A 244 8.60 -4.55 -27.51
N ILE A 245 8.59 -4.42 -26.20
CA ILE A 245 7.91 -5.34 -25.28
C ILE A 245 6.64 -4.69 -24.74
N GLY A 246 5.51 -5.40 -24.83
CA GLY A 246 4.25 -4.98 -24.20
C GLY A 246 4.32 -5.09 -22.69
N VAL A 247 3.70 -4.14 -21.98
CA VAL A 247 3.61 -4.16 -20.51
C VAL A 247 2.16 -4.13 -20.08
N VAL A 248 1.77 -5.11 -19.26
CA VAL A 248 0.47 -5.21 -18.60
C VAL A 248 0.69 -5.12 -17.10
N GLU A 249 -0.06 -4.29 -16.43
CA GLU A 249 -0.10 -4.28 -14.97
C GLU A 249 -1.15 -5.30 -14.47
N SER A 250 -0.82 -6.06 -13.44
CA SER A 250 -1.75 -6.91 -12.72
C SER A 250 -1.90 -6.39 -11.29
N VAL A 251 -3.11 -5.96 -10.93
CA VAL A 251 -3.40 -5.41 -9.58
C VAL A 251 -2.34 -4.38 -9.14
N PRO A 252 -2.14 -3.29 -9.88
CA PRO A 252 -1.07 -2.34 -9.59
C PRO A 252 -1.27 -1.63 -8.26
N ASN A 253 -0.23 -1.63 -7.42
CA ASN A 253 -0.22 -0.89 -6.17
C ASN A 253 0.59 0.41 -6.24
N HIS A 254 1.25 0.62 -7.35
CA HIS A 254 2.09 1.76 -7.68
C HIS A 254 1.94 2.11 -9.16
N VAL A 255 2.51 3.21 -9.59
CA VAL A 255 2.76 3.46 -11.02
C VAL A 255 3.96 2.60 -11.43
N ASN A 256 3.70 1.44 -12.04
CA ASN A 256 4.76 0.51 -12.45
C ASN A 256 5.28 0.82 -13.85
N PHE A 257 4.43 1.43 -14.67
CA PHE A 257 4.76 1.83 -16.03
C PHE A 257 3.93 3.05 -16.42
N PRO A 258 4.46 4.02 -17.18
CA PRO A 258 3.68 5.19 -17.63
C PRO A 258 2.50 4.76 -18.50
N THR A 259 1.29 5.04 -18.06
CA THR A 259 0.06 4.57 -18.74
C THR A 259 -0.16 5.20 -20.12
N THR A 260 0.53 6.29 -20.43
CA THR A 260 0.48 6.95 -21.76
C THR A 260 1.55 6.43 -22.74
N HIS A 261 2.41 5.52 -22.29
CA HIS A 261 3.51 5.00 -23.10
C HIS A 261 3.01 4.01 -24.16
N PRO A 262 3.52 4.03 -25.43
CA PRO A 262 3.06 3.14 -26.51
C PRO A 262 3.19 1.63 -26.22
N CYS A 263 4.05 1.22 -25.31
CA CYS A 263 4.19 -0.19 -24.89
C CYS A 263 3.21 -0.59 -23.77
N TYR A 264 2.43 0.34 -23.21
CA TYR A 264 1.45 0.03 -22.19
C TYR A 264 0.19 -0.61 -22.79
N LEU A 265 -0.18 -1.79 -22.31
CA LEU A 265 -1.32 -2.58 -22.81
C LEU A 265 -2.49 -2.69 -21.80
N GLY A 266 -2.46 -1.90 -20.73
CA GLY A 266 -3.56 -1.83 -19.79
C GLY A 266 -3.30 -2.56 -18.47
N VAL A 267 -4.39 -2.70 -17.70
CA VAL A 267 -4.40 -3.29 -16.36
C VAL A 267 -5.30 -4.52 -16.33
N GLN A 268 -4.89 -5.56 -15.61
CA GLN A 268 -5.72 -6.70 -15.26
C GLN A 268 -6.25 -6.54 -13.81
N TRP A 269 -7.52 -6.79 -13.66
CA TRP A 269 -8.25 -6.93 -12.42
C TRP A 269 -9.30 -8.02 -12.63
N ASN A 270 -10.16 -8.35 -11.77
CA ASN A 270 -11.22 -9.38 -11.86
C ASN A 270 -11.99 -9.43 -13.20
N GLU A 271 -11.25 -9.54 -14.30
CA GLU A 271 -11.80 -9.60 -15.66
C GLU A 271 -12.48 -10.93 -15.92
N ARG A 272 -13.53 -10.91 -16.74
CA ARG A 272 -14.30 -12.10 -17.12
C ARG A 272 -13.91 -12.67 -18.48
N ARG A 273 -12.85 -12.13 -19.08
CA ARG A 273 -12.43 -12.49 -20.45
C ARG A 273 -10.92 -12.66 -20.51
N GLN A 274 -10.49 -13.51 -21.40
CA GLN A 274 -9.07 -13.69 -21.73
C GLN A 274 -8.44 -12.36 -22.14
N ASN A 275 -7.35 -11.99 -21.48
CA ASN A 275 -6.54 -10.84 -21.88
C ASN A 275 -5.85 -11.15 -23.23
N ALA A 276 -6.04 -10.29 -24.24
CA ALA A 276 -5.57 -10.53 -25.59
C ALA A 276 -4.03 -10.53 -25.68
N ALA A 277 -3.36 -9.62 -24.98
CA ALA A 277 -1.91 -9.54 -24.95
C ALA A 277 -1.29 -10.81 -24.34
N LEU A 278 -1.89 -11.30 -23.24
CA LEU A 278 -1.45 -12.52 -22.57
C LEU A 278 -1.68 -13.76 -23.44
N ALA A 279 -2.82 -13.84 -24.14
CA ALA A 279 -3.14 -14.94 -25.04
C ALA A 279 -2.22 -15.05 -26.27
N GLN A 280 -1.61 -13.94 -26.67
CA GLN A 280 -0.76 -13.87 -27.85
C GLN A 280 0.74 -13.95 -27.53
N ALA A 281 1.11 -13.82 -26.24
CA ALA A 281 2.49 -13.83 -25.83
C ALA A 281 3.15 -15.20 -26.01
N ASP A 282 4.32 -15.23 -26.65
CA ASP A 282 5.19 -16.41 -26.76
C ASP A 282 6.22 -16.46 -25.61
N LEU A 283 6.49 -15.32 -25.00
CA LEU A 283 7.29 -15.18 -23.78
C LEU A 283 6.64 -14.19 -22.82
N VAL A 284 6.46 -14.61 -21.56
CA VAL A 284 5.97 -13.74 -20.48
C VAL A 284 7.05 -13.61 -19.42
N LEU A 285 7.51 -12.38 -19.20
CA LEU A 285 8.35 -12.01 -18.07
C LEU A 285 7.45 -11.46 -16.95
N VAL A 286 7.24 -12.27 -15.91
CA VAL A 286 6.58 -11.83 -14.68
C VAL A 286 7.66 -11.21 -13.79
N ILE A 287 7.49 -9.95 -13.46
CA ILE A 287 8.43 -9.25 -12.58
C ILE A 287 7.69 -8.55 -11.45
N ASP A 288 8.03 -8.93 -10.22
CA ASP A 288 7.49 -8.33 -9.00
C ASP A 288 5.94 -8.28 -9.01
N SER A 289 5.31 -9.47 -9.20
CA SER A 289 3.85 -9.64 -9.22
C SER A 289 3.43 -10.87 -8.43
N ASP A 290 2.43 -10.72 -7.55
CA ASP A 290 1.91 -11.81 -6.75
C ASP A 290 0.89 -12.65 -7.51
N VAL A 291 0.00 -12.02 -8.28
CA VAL A 291 -1.01 -12.70 -9.09
C VAL A 291 -0.97 -12.13 -10.51
N PRO A 292 -0.07 -12.63 -11.37
CA PRO A 292 0.11 -12.09 -12.71
C PRO A 292 -1.09 -12.35 -13.65
N TRP A 293 -1.93 -13.36 -13.37
CA TRP A 293 -3.20 -13.65 -14.03
C TRP A 293 -4.05 -14.62 -13.21
N ILE A 294 -5.34 -14.68 -13.50
CA ILE A 294 -6.27 -15.66 -12.93
C ILE A 294 -6.44 -16.78 -13.96
N GLY A 295 -5.82 -17.94 -13.70
CA GLY A 295 -5.71 -19.05 -14.66
C GLY A 295 -7.03 -19.65 -15.14
N GLU A 296 -8.14 -19.47 -14.44
CA GLU A 296 -9.48 -19.87 -14.87
C GLU A 296 -9.99 -19.00 -16.02
N VAL A 297 -9.67 -17.70 -15.99
CA VAL A 297 -10.22 -16.69 -16.91
C VAL A 297 -9.23 -16.33 -18.00
N SER A 298 -7.96 -16.16 -17.63
CA SER A 298 -6.93 -15.60 -18.51
C SER A 298 -5.59 -16.30 -18.24
N ARG A 299 -4.95 -16.80 -19.28
CA ARG A 299 -3.66 -17.48 -19.18
C ARG A 299 -2.82 -17.29 -20.44
N PRO A 300 -1.50 -17.39 -20.35
CA PRO A 300 -0.63 -17.46 -21.53
C PRO A 300 -0.93 -18.70 -22.37
N GLN A 301 -0.42 -18.73 -23.61
CA GLN A 301 -0.43 -19.93 -24.42
C GLN A 301 0.31 -21.08 -23.72
N ALA A 302 -0.11 -22.32 -23.97
CA ALA A 302 0.47 -23.50 -23.33
C ALA A 302 1.98 -23.67 -23.62
N ASN A 303 2.44 -23.18 -24.77
CA ASN A 303 3.83 -23.21 -25.21
C ASN A 303 4.60 -21.91 -24.93
N ALA A 304 3.97 -20.91 -24.33
CA ALA A 304 4.64 -19.67 -23.96
C ALA A 304 5.74 -19.94 -22.91
N ARG A 305 6.90 -19.36 -23.13
CA ARG A 305 7.96 -19.38 -22.12
C ARG A 305 7.63 -18.41 -21.01
N ILE A 306 7.59 -18.86 -19.76
CA ILE A 306 7.31 -18.03 -18.59
C ILE A 306 8.58 -17.90 -17.77
N ILE A 307 9.01 -16.68 -17.53
CA ILE A 307 10.13 -16.32 -16.66
C ILE A 307 9.58 -15.51 -15.49
N HIS A 308 9.87 -15.91 -14.27
CA HIS A 308 9.39 -15.23 -13.06
C HIS A 308 10.56 -14.70 -12.23
N ILE A 309 10.60 -13.40 -12.01
CA ILE A 309 11.58 -12.69 -11.18
C ILE A 309 10.82 -12.01 -10.04
N ASP A 310 11.15 -12.34 -8.81
CA ASP A 310 10.56 -11.74 -7.61
C ASP A 310 11.54 -11.86 -6.43
N ALA A 311 11.40 -11.00 -5.44
CA ALA A 311 12.10 -11.12 -4.17
C ALA A 311 11.68 -12.38 -3.39
N ASP A 312 10.44 -12.83 -3.59
CA ASP A 312 9.86 -14.09 -3.07
C ASP A 312 9.13 -14.83 -4.20
N PRO A 313 9.86 -15.50 -5.11
CA PRO A 313 9.25 -16.16 -6.27
C PRO A 313 8.38 -17.38 -5.89
N LEU A 314 8.58 -17.95 -4.71
CA LEU A 314 7.79 -19.08 -4.21
C LEU A 314 6.53 -18.65 -3.45
N LYS A 315 6.37 -17.35 -3.17
CA LYS A 315 5.22 -16.80 -2.44
C LYS A 315 4.96 -17.51 -1.11
N GLN A 316 5.97 -17.58 -0.25
CA GLN A 316 5.99 -18.38 0.99
C GLN A 316 4.79 -18.12 1.92
N GLN A 317 4.20 -16.91 1.86
CA GLN A 317 3.03 -16.54 2.67
C GLN A 317 1.69 -16.62 1.90
N MET A 318 1.66 -17.30 0.75
CA MET A 318 0.43 -17.56 -0.01
C MET A 318 0.16 -19.07 -0.01
N PRO A 319 -0.75 -19.59 0.86
CA PRO A 319 -0.94 -21.03 1.05
C PRO A 319 -1.31 -21.79 -0.22
N LEU A 320 -2.07 -21.16 -1.11
CA LEU A 320 -2.39 -21.69 -2.43
C LEU A 320 -1.94 -20.68 -3.47
N TRP A 321 -0.80 -20.95 -4.11
CA TRP A 321 -0.28 -20.15 -5.21
C TRP A 321 0.36 -21.08 -6.23
N TYR A 322 -0.01 -20.92 -7.50
CA TYR A 322 0.57 -21.69 -8.58
C TYR A 322 0.61 -20.87 -9.88
N ILE A 323 1.80 -20.41 -10.23
CA ILE A 323 2.12 -19.89 -11.56
C ILE A 323 3.36 -20.66 -12.01
N GLY A 324 3.17 -21.62 -12.91
CA GLY A 324 4.27 -22.39 -13.48
C GLY A 324 5.18 -21.48 -14.31
N ALA A 325 6.48 -21.58 -14.08
CA ALA A 325 7.48 -20.85 -14.85
C ALA A 325 8.62 -21.79 -15.27
N THR A 326 9.13 -21.59 -16.47
CA THR A 326 10.30 -22.34 -16.98
C THR A 326 11.59 -21.90 -16.31
N LEU A 327 11.62 -20.68 -15.79
CA LEU A 327 12.73 -20.09 -15.05
C LEU A 327 12.19 -19.23 -13.92
N GLN A 328 12.57 -19.56 -12.69
CA GLN A 328 12.24 -18.77 -11.49
C GLN A 328 13.51 -18.19 -10.89
N CYS A 329 13.51 -16.89 -10.64
CA CYS A 329 14.67 -16.16 -10.12
C CYS A 329 14.30 -15.38 -8.87
N GLN A 330 15.07 -15.57 -7.80
CA GLN A 330 14.97 -14.72 -6.62
C GLN A 330 15.90 -13.53 -6.79
N ALA A 331 15.33 -12.41 -7.16
CA ALA A 331 16.05 -11.15 -7.32
C ALA A 331 15.12 -9.97 -7.12
N GLU A 332 15.69 -8.84 -6.75
CA GLU A 332 14.95 -7.58 -6.70
C GLU A 332 14.77 -6.99 -8.11
N ALA A 333 13.59 -6.48 -8.40
CA ALA A 333 13.23 -6.00 -9.74
C ALA A 333 14.21 -4.96 -10.30
N SER A 334 14.66 -4.00 -9.46
CA SER A 334 15.60 -2.96 -9.88
C SER A 334 16.96 -3.53 -10.30
N GLN A 335 17.49 -4.50 -9.53
CA GLN A 335 18.76 -5.16 -9.84
C GLN A 335 18.63 -6.03 -11.10
N ALA A 336 17.56 -6.82 -11.17
CA ALA A 336 17.31 -7.72 -12.29
C ALA A 336 17.17 -6.97 -13.62
N LEU A 337 16.36 -5.91 -13.67
CA LEU A 337 16.15 -5.10 -14.86
C LEU A 337 17.44 -4.42 -15.32
N SER A 338 18.21 -3.84 -14.39
CA SER A 338 19.51 -3.25 -14.69
C SER A 338 20.48 -4.26 -15.29
N GLN A 339 20.55 -5.48 -14.72
CA GLN A 339 21.41 -6.57 -15.20
C GLN A 339 20.98 -7.11 -16.58
N ILE A 340 19.67 -7.28 -16.81
CA ILE A 340 19.14 -7.68 -18.13
C ILE A 340 19.49 -6.63 -19.19
N ARG A 341 19.32 -5.34 -18.89
CA ARG A 341 19.71 -4.25 -19.80
C ARG A 341 21.21 -4.20 -20.06
N ALA A 342 22.03 -4.46 -19.05
CA ALA A 342 23.48 -4.56 -19.25
C ALA A 342 23.85 -5.71 -20.18
N ALA A 343 23.25 -6.89 -19.97
CA ALA A 343 23.47 -8.07 -20.80
C ALA A 343 23.03 -7.88 -22.25
N LEU A 344 21.99 -7.10 -22.53
CA LEU A 344 21.55 -6.79 -23.89
C LEU A 344 22.61 -6.12 -24.76
N LYS A 345 23.57 -5.41 -24.16
CA LYS A 345 24.67 -4.78 -24.89
C LYS A 345 25.64 -5.80 -25.50
N GLU A 346 25.62 -7.04 -25.00
CA GLU A 346 26.46 -8.14 -25.50
C GLU A 346 25.86 -8.83 -26.72
N PHE A 347 24.58 -8.57 -27.02
CA PHE A 347 23.87 -9.22 -28.13
C PHE A 347 23.46 -8.20 -29.19
N GLY A 348 23.51 -8.63 -30.43
CA GLY A 348 22.84 -7.91 -31.52
C GLY A 348 21.33 -8.07 -31.40
N THR A 349 20.60 -7.01 -31.65
CA THR A 349 19.14 -7.05 -31.84
C THR A 349 18.80 -6.94 -33.32
N ASP A 350 17.72 -7.59 -33.73
CA ASP A 350 17.17 -7.42 -35.07
C ASP A 350 16.37 -6.11 -35.13
N PRO A 351 16.87 -5.05 -35.82
CA PRO A 351 16.21 -3.74 -35.82
C PRO A 351 14.83 -3.77 -36.49
N GLU A 352 14.62 -4.63 -37.49
CA GLU A 352 13.36 -4.74 -38.21
C GLU A 352 12.30 -5.40 -37.33
N ARG A 353 12.67 -6.47 -36.60
CA ARG A 353 11.81 -7.10 -35.62
C ARG A 353 11.40 -6.12 -34.52
N MET A 354 12.34 -5.37 -33.97
CA MET A 354 12.06 -4.36 -32.96
C MET A 354 11.12 -3.27 -33.47
N ALA A 355 11.32 -2.83 -34.72
CA ALA A 355 10.45 -1.84 -35.35
C ALA A 355 9.01 -2.38 -35.54
N ARG A 356 8.87 -3.63 -36.05
CA ARG A 356 7.54 -4.26 -36.20
C ARG A 356 6.82 -4.39 -34.85
N ARG A 357 7.52 -4.86 -33.79
CA ARG A 357 6.94 -4.97 -32.44
C ARG A 357 6.45 -3.60 -31.94
N ARG A 358 7.29 -2.55 -32.01
CA ARG A 358 6.90 -1.20 -31.56
C ARG A 358 5.72 -0.64 -32.34
N ALA A 359 5.67 -0.83 -33.64
CA ALA A 359 4.56 -0.38 -34.48
C ALA A 359 3.24 -1.08 -34.07
N HIS A 360 3.31 -2.40 -33.84
CA HIS A 360 2.15 -3.19 -33.35
C HIS A 360 1.66 -2.70 -31.99
N LEU A 361 2.54 -2.55 -31.00
CA LEU A 361 2.21 -2.06 -29.66
C LEU A 361 1.63 -0.65 -29.69
N ALA A 362 2.20 0.25 -30.49
CA ALA A 362 1.66 1.61 -30.63
C ALA A 362 0.22 1.61 -31.19
N ALA A 363 -0.08 0.72 -32.15
CA ALA A 363 -1.41 0.59 -32.71
C ALA A 363 -2.41 0.02 -31.66
N GLU A 364 -2.01 -1.02 -30.90
CA GLU A 364 -2.82 -1.59 -29.82
C GLU A 364 -3.07 -0.56 -28.70
N HIS A 365 -2.01 0.14 -28.26
CA HIS A 365 -2.12 1.19 -27.26
C HIS A 365 -3.04 2.34 -27.72
N ALA A 366 -2.93 2.78 -28.96
CA ALA A 366 -3.81 3.81 -29.51
C ALA A 366 -5.28 3.34 -29.57
N ALA A 367 -5.54 2.08 -29.87
CA ALA A 367 -6.88 1.50 -29.84
C ALA A 367 -7.43 1.44 -28.40
N TRP A 368 -6.60 1.01 -27.46
CA TRP A 368 -6.94 1.00 -26.02
C TRP A 368 -7.28 2.42 -25.51
N LEU A 369 -6.45 3.42 -25.81
CA LEU A 369 -6.68 4.81 -25.43
C LEU A 369 -7.99 5.38 -25.99
N ARG A 370 -8.33 5.07 -27.26
CA ARG A 370 -9.62 5.47 -27.83
C ARG A 370 -10.78 4.89 -27.03
N GLY A 371 -10.76 3.58 -26.76
CA GLY A 371 -11.80 2.94 -25.97
C GLY A 371 -11.92 3.47 -24.55
N VAL A 372 -10.80 3.83 -23.90
CA VAL A 372 -10.81 4.51 -22.60
C VAL A 372 -11.45 5.88 -22.72
N SER A 373 -11.04 6.69 -23.70
CA SER A 373 -11.54 8.07 -23.89
C SER A 373 -13.04 8.11 -24.28
N GLU A 374 -13.54 7.12 -25.01
CA GLU A 374 -14.97 6.98 -25.31
C GLU A 374 -15.83 6.75 -24.06
N ARG A 375 -15.32 5.98 -23.09
CA ARG A 375 -16.00 5.76 -21.81
C ARG A 375 -15.99 6.99 -20.90
N GLU A 376 -15.04 7.90 -21.07
CA GLU A 376 -14.93 9.16 -20.33
C GLU A 376 -15.93 10.24 -20.79
N GLN A 377 -16.70 10.00 -21.85
CA GLN A 377 -17.67 10.98 -22.32
C GLN A 377 -18.86 11.12 -21.34
N PRO A 378 -19.39 12.35 -21.17
CA PRO A 378 -20.54 12.59 -20.32
C PRO A 378 -21.77 11.81 -20.83
N ARG A 379 -22.54 11.26 -19.89
CA ARG A 379 -23.79 10.53 -20.13
C ARG A 379 -24.88 11.09 -19.22
N ASP A 380 -26.13 10.62 -19.39
CA ASP A 380 -27.24 11.05 -18.53
C ASP A 380 -26.98 10.72 -17.05
N ALA A 381 -26.40 9.54 -16.77
CA ALA A 381 -26.01 9.16 -15.43
C ALA A 381 -24.51 9.46 -15.20
N LEU A 382 -24.16 9.79 -13.96
CA LEU A 382 -22.78 9.99 -13.54
C LEU A 382 -22.06 8.63 -13.49
N THR A 383 -21.12 8.41 -14.40
CA THR A 383 -20.29 7.20 -14.43
C THR A 383 -18.98 7.40 -13.66
N ALA A 384 -18.44 6.30 -13.14
CA ALA A 384 -17.14 6.32 -12.46
C ALA A 384 -16.01 6.75 -13.42
N GLU A 385 -16.09 6.35 -14.70
CA GLU A 385 -15.11 6.70 -15.73
C GLU A 385 -15.03 8.20 -15.97
N TYR A 386 -16.19 8.86 -16.15
CA TYR A 386 -16.25 10.32 -16.31
C TYR A 386 -15.71 11.05 -15.06
N LEU A 387 -16.15 10.61 -13.88
CA LEU A 387 -15.71 11.21 -12.61
C LEU A 387 -14.21 11.10 -12.41
N VAL A 388 -13.62 9.90 -12.61
CA VAL A 388 -12.17 9.68 -12.45
C VAL A 388 -11.38 10.48 -13.49
N ALA A 389 -11.86 10.59 -14.73
CA ALA A 389 -11.24 11.43 -15.74
C ALA A 389 -11.28 12.92 -15.33
N ALA A 390 -12.42 13.41 -14.82
CA ALA A 390 -12.53 14.79 -14.32
C ALA A 390 -11.62 15.06 -13.12
N ILE A 391 -11.46 14.08 -12.21
CA ILE A 391 -10.49 14.16 -11.09
C ILE A 391 -9.08 14.27 -11.66
N ARG A 392 -8.67 13.35 -12.56
CA ARG A 392 -7.35 13.39 -13.23
C ARG A 392 -7.03 14.77 -13.78
N ASP A 393 -7.96 15.33 -14.56
CA ASP A 393 -7.78 16.61 -15.25
C ASP A 393 -7.71 17.80 -14.27
N ALA A 394 -8.34 17.68 -13.09
CA ALA A 394 -8.35 18.72 -12.06
C ALA A 394 -7.11 18.70 -11.15
N ILE A 395 -6.52 17.53 -10.86
CA ILE A 395 -5.45 17.40 -9.86
C ILE A 395 -4.03 17.47 -10.43
N GLY A 396 -3.87 17.28 -11.74
CA GLY A 396 -2.57 17.27 -12.41
C GLY A 396 -1.71 16.03 -12.11
N GLU A 397 -0.52 15.98 -12.67
CA GLU A 397 0.35 14.79 -12.64
C GLU A 397 1.15 14.63 -11.33
N ASP A 398 1.36 15.70 -10.58
CA ASP A 398 2.17 15.69 -9.35
C ASP A 398 1.36 15.37 -8.09
N ALA A 399 0.04 15.37 -8.17
CA ALA A 399 -0.81 14.94 -7.07
C ALA A 399 -0.59 13.48 -6.72
N ILE A 400 -0.57 13.15 -5.44
CA ILE A 400 -0.44 11.78 -4.96
C ILE A 400 -1.83 11.21 -4.68
N VAL A 401 -2.16 10.11 -5.34
CA VAL A 401 -3.44 9.44 -5.19
C VAL A 401 -3.28 8.20 -4.31
N VAL A 402 -4.16 8.07 -3.32
CA VAL A 402 -4.31 6.88 -2.48
C VAL A 402 -5.63 6.21 -2.88
N SER A 403 -5.55 5.02 -3.47
CA SER A 403 -6.73 4.34 -4.03
C SER A 403 -7.13 3.10 -3.23
N GLU A 404 -8.43 3.04 -2.90
CA GLU A 404 -9.09 1.84 -2.36
C GLU A 404 -10.49 1.69 -2.98
N ALA A 405 -10.58 1.84 -4.27
CA ALA A 405 -11.84 1.78 -5.02
C ALA A 405 -12.16 0.36 -5.47
N VAL A 406 -12.32 -0.59 -4.54
CA VAL A 406 -12.37 -2.04 -4.79
C VAL A 406 -13.22 -2.45 -5.99
N THR A 407 -14.50 -2.09 -6.04
CA THR A 407 -15.37 -2.38 -7.18
C THR A 407 -14.93 -1.65 -8.45
N ASN A 408 -14.47 -0.42 -8.31
CA ASN A 408 -14.03 0.46 -9.39
C ASN A 408 -12.50 0.50 -9.54
N PHE A 409 -11.78 -0.50 -9.05
CA PHE A 409 -10.32 -0.53 -9.10
C PHE A 409 -9.79 -0.38 -10.54
N HIS A 410 -10.37 -1.15 -11.47
CA HIS A 410 -10.00 -1.09 -12.89
C HIS A 410 -10.32 0.27 -13.52
N VAL A 411 -11.44 0.91 -13.12
CA VAL A 411 -11.80 2.25 -13.59
C VAL A 411 -10.77 3.27 -13.12
N VAL A 412 -10.46 3.29 -11.82
CA VAL A 412 -9.44 4.21 -11.30
C VAL A 412 -8.09 3.98 -11.97
N SER A 413 -7.64 2.74 -12.10
CA SER A 413 -6.35 2.40 -12.72
C SER A 413 -6.27 2.81 -14.20
N GLN A 414 -7.37 2.65 -14.98
CA GLN A 414 -7.39 2.97 -16.41
C GLN A 414 -7.58 4.45 -16.72
N HIS A 415 -8.41 5.14 -15.92
CA HIS A 415 -8.83 6.51 -16.23
C HIS A 415 -8.01 7.60 -15.52
N LEU A 416 -7.31 7.24 -14.43
CA LEU A 416 -6.43 8.17 -13.74
C LEU A 416 -5.15 8.50 -14.54
N ARG A 417 -4.71 7.57 -15.38
CA ARG A 417 -3.59 7.70 -16.34
C ARG A 417 -2.33 8.27 -15.71
N ARG A 418 -1.85 7.65 -14.62
CA ARG A 418 -0.63 8.12 -13.93
C ARG A 418 0.62 7.72 -14.70
N THR A 419 1.60 8.63 -14.73
CA THR A 419 2.86 8.47 -15.48
C THR A 419 4.09 8.53 -14.59
N LYS A 420 3.99 9.18 -13.41
CA LYS A 420 5.12 9.42 -12.52
C LYS A 420 5.14 8.41 -11.36
N PRO A 421 6.21 7.65 -11.14
CA PRO A 421 6.38 6.82 -9.96
C PRO A 421 6.19 7.63 -8.66
N GLY A 422 5.59 7.02 -7.65
CA GLY A 422 5.31 7.66 -6.37
C GLY A 422 4.09 8.58 -6.34
N THR A 423 3.26 8.59 -7.41
CA THR A 423 2.02 9.38 -7.47
C THR A 423 0.74 8.56 -7.38
N LEU A 424 0.85 7.25 -7.22
CA LEU A 424 -0.26 6.33 -6.95
C LEU A 424 0.16 5.30 -5.91
N PHE A 425 -0.69 5.11 -4.89
CA PHE A 425 -0.55 4.07 -3.88
C PHE A 425 -1.87 3.36 -3.65
N SER A 426 -1.80 2.03 -3.51
CA SER A 426 -2.87 1.18 -2.98
C SER A 426 -2.36 0.37 -1.81
N SER A 427 -3.26 -0.30 -1.08
CA SER A 427 -2.90 -1.02 0.15
C SER A 427 -2.02 -2.25 -0.07
N GLY A 428 -2.11 -2.87 -1.24
CA GLY A 428 -1.50 -4.18 -1.52
C GLY A 428 -2.28 -5.36 -0.95
N GLY A 429 -3.10 -5.16 0.07
CA GLY A 429 -3.94 -6.18 0.70
C GLY A 429 -5.42 -6.02 0.39
N GLY A 430 -6.23 -6.92 0.95
CA GLY A 430 -7.69 -6.98 0.74
C GLY A 430 -8.52 -6.41 1.90
N SER A 431 -7.90 -5.89 2.95
CA SER A 431 -8.66 -5.30 4.05
C SER A 431 -9.08 -3.87 3.73
N LEU A 432 -10.38 -3.59 3.91
CA LEU A 432 -10.92 -2.24 3.72
C LEU A 432 -10.46 -1.29 4.84
N GLY A 433 -10.49 0.02 4.54
CA GLY A 433 -10.23 1.10 5.50
C GLY A 433 -8.82 1.68 5.48
N TYR A 434 -8.00 1.30 4.52
CA TYR A 434 -6.64 1.83 4.35
C TYR A 434 -6.62 3.30 3.95
N ASN A 435 -7.51 3.72 3.04
CA ASN A 435 -7.40 4.95 2.25
C ASN A 435 -7.27 6.23 3.09
N GLY A 436 -8.14 6.44 4.07
CA GLY A 436 -8.17 7.67 4.86
C GLY A 436 -6.94 7.86 5.73
N GLY A 437 -6.56 6.82 6.50
CA GLY A 437 -5.36 6.83 7.32
C GLY A 437 -4.11 7.01 6.47
N ALA A 438 -4.00 6.29 5.36
CA ALA A 438 -2.88 6.39 4.44
C ALA A 438 -2.76 7.79 3.81
N ALA A 439 -3.87 8.45 3.47
CA ALA A 439 -3.84 9.82 2.96
C ALA A 439 -3.26 10.80 3.99
N VAL A 440 -3.61 10.66 5.27
CA VAL A 440 -2.99 11.44 6.36
C VAL A 440 -1.49 11.16 6.43
N GLY A 441 -1.07 9.88 6.38
CA GLY A 441 0.33 9.48 6.40
C GLY A 441 1.12 10.02 5.22
N VAL A 442 0.59 9.90 4.01
CA VAL A 442 1.19 10.47 2.77
C VAL A 442 1.33 11.99 2.87
N LYS A 443 0.30 12.68 3.39
CA LYS A 443 0.36 14.14 3.56
C LYS A 443 1.40 14.58 4.59
N LEU A 444 1.58 13.82 5.67
CA LEU A 444 2.66 14.05 6.64
C LEU A 444 4.04 13.80 6.01
N ALA A 445 4.15 12.80 5.13
CA ALA A 445 5.38 12.49 4.40
C ALA A 445 5.73 13.51 3.30
N ARG A 446 4.70 14.12 2.68
CA ARG A 446 4.80 15.08 1.57
C ARG A 446 3.90 16.30 1.85
N PRO A 447 4.29 17.18 2.78
CA PRO A 447 3.44 18.30 3.21
C PRO A 447 3.04 19.27 2.10
N GLU A 448 3.87 19.38 1.06
CA GLU A 448 3.66 20.24 -0.10
C GLU A 448 2.71 19.64 -1.15
N ALA A 449 2.58 18.32 -1.20
CA ALA A 449 1.83 17.64 -2.25
C ALA A 449 0.32 17.77 -2.04
N LEU A 450 -0.43 17.86 -3.13
CA LEU A 450 -1.85 17.57 -3.14
C LEU A 450 -2.04 16.05 -2.97
N VAL A 451 -2.73 15.64 -1.91
CA VAL A 451 -3.07 14.24 -1.66
C VAL A 451 -4.57 14.04 -1.93
N VAL A 452 -4.89 12.99 -2.67
CA VAL A 452 -6.27 12.64 -3.04
C VAL A 452 -6.52 11.18 -2.67
N ALA A 453 -7.47 10.92 -1.78
CA ALA A 453 -7.96 9.59 -1.50
C ALA A 453 -9.18 9.29 -2.38
N ILE A 454 -9.19 8.15 -3.06
CA ILE A 454 -10.34 7.68 -3.86
C ILE A 454 -10.75 6.31 -3.33
N CYS A 455 -11.98 6.18 -2.88
CA CYS A 455 -12.48 4.92 -2.30
C CYS A 455 -13.96 4.68 -2.63
N GLY A 456 -14.45 3.48 -2.38
CA GLY A 456 -15.88 3.20 -2.34
C GLY A 456 -16.51 3.65 -1.02
N ASP A 457 -17.84 3.75 -0.99
CA ASP A 457 -18.64 4.11 0.18
C ASP A 457 -18.40 3.15 1.37
N GLY A 458 -18.35 1.85 1.13
CA GLY A 458 -18.00 0.87 2.14
C GLY A 458 -16.57 1.03 2.67
N SER A 459 -15.58 1.26 1.80
CA SER A 459 -14.19 1.51 2.19
C SER A 459 -14.04 2.79 3.01
N TYR A 460 -14.82 3.82 2.70
CA TYR A 460 -14.86 5.05 3.48
C TYR A 460 -15.28 4.79 4.92
N LEU A 461 -16.39 4.04 5.12
CA LEU A 461 -16.85 3.71 6.48
C LEU A 461 -15.84 2.85 7.25
N PHE A 462 -15.23 1.86 6.58
CA PHE A 462 -14.17 1.05 7.19
C PHE A 462 -12.93 1.87 7.59
N SER A 463 -12.66 2.99 6.92
CA SER A 463 -11.51 3.84 7.24
C SER A 463 -11.66 4.61 8.56
N GLN A 464 -12.79 4.50 9.25
CA GLN A 464 -13.11 5.25 10.47
C GLN A 464 -12.99 6.77 10.25
N PRO A 465 -13.82 7.33 9.37
CA PRO A 465 -13.66 8.68 8.85
C PRO A 465 -13.67 9.77 9.92
N SER A 466 -14.34 9.56 11.05
CA SER A 466 -14.30 10.49 12.20
C SER A 466 -12.88 10.63 12.75
N THR A 467 -12.18 9.52 12.98
CA THR A 467 -10.77 9.53 13.41
C THR A 467 -9.85 10.14 12.34
N VAL A 468 -10.01 9.73 11.09
CA VAL A 468 -9.21 10.21 9.97
C VAL A 468 -9.30 11.73 9.83
N HIS A 469 -10.51 12.28 9.78
CA HIS A 469 -10.68 13.72 9.57
C HIS A 469 -10.33 14.54 10.83
N TRP A 470 -10.53 13.99 12.02
CA TRP A 470 -10.01 14.59 13.24
C TRP A 470 -8.47 14.67 13.21
N MET A 471 -7.77 13.59 12.86
CA MET A 471 -6.31 13.57 12.72
C MET A 471 -5.84 14.53 11.63
N SER A 472 -6.49 14.56 10.48
CA SER A 472 -6.20 15.49 9.39
C SER A 472 -6.17 16.94 9.88
N ARG A 473 -7.18 17.35 10.65
CA ARG A 473 -7.25 18.68 11.26
C ARG A 473 -6.18 18.90 12.32
N ALA A 474 -6.07 17.96 13.27
CA ALA A 474 -5.17 18.09 14.43
C ALA A 474 -3.70 18.20 14.00
N TYR A 475 -3.30 17.52 12.94
CA TYR A 475 -1.92 17.47 12.46
C TYR A 475 -1.69 18.24 11.16
N GLN A 476 -2.63 19.07 10.75
CA GLN A 476 -2.54 19.92 9.54
C GLN A 476 -2.16 19.11 8.29
N ALA A 477 -2.83 17.99 8.11
CA ALA A 477 -2.65 17.08 6.98
C ALA A 477 -3.90 17.06 6.06
N PRO A 478 -4.29 18.19 5.42
CA PRO A 478 -5.47 18.26 4.59
C PRO A 478 -5.31 17.47 3.29
N PHE A 479 -6.38 16.80 2.87
CA PHE A 479 -6.44 16.05 1.62
C PHE A 479 -7.86 16.07 1.03
N LEU A 480 -7.96 15.78 -0.27
CA LEU A 480 -9.23 15.57 -0.94
C LEU A 480 -9.65 14.09 -0.80
N HIS A 481 -10.83 13.82 -0.31
CA HIS A 481 -11.39 12.48 -0.21
C HIS A 481 -12.59 12.35 -1.15
N VAL A 482 -12.50 11.49 -2.15
CA VAL A 482 -13.58 11.22 -3.11
C VAL A 482 -14.17 9.84 -2.83
N VAL A 483 -15.45 9.81 -2.52
CA VAL A 483 -16.23 8.61 -2.29
C VAL A 483 -17.00 8.26 -3.56
N LEU A 484 -16.63 7.15 -4.19
CA LEU A 484 -17.37 6.56 -5.31
C LEU A 484 -18.57 5.80 -4.73
N ASN A 485 -19.67 6.54 -4.52
CA ASN A 485 -20.85 6.03 -3.83
C ASN A 485 -21.75 5.27 -4.82
N ASN A 486 -21.75 3.95 -4.70
CA ASN A 486 -22.61 3.06 -5.47
C ASN A 486 -23.70 2.38 -4.61
N GLY A 487 -23.87 2.84 -3.36
CA GLY A 487 -24.94 2.44 -2.45
C GLY A 487 -24.72 1.09 -1.76
N GLY A 488 -23.48 0.61 -1.64
CA GLY A 488 -23.21 -0.63 -0.90
C GLY A 488 -22.04 -1.47 -1.42
N TRP A 489 -22.00 -2.73 -1.01
CA TRP A 489 -20.91 -3.65 -1.37
C TRP A 489 -21.15 -4.34 -2.71
N ARG A 490 -20.80 -3.68 -3.81
CA ARG A 490 -21.01 -4.23 -5.16
C ARG A 490 -20.05 -5.38 -5.52
N ALA A 491 -18.86 -5.44 -4.90
CA ALA A 491 -17.95 -6.55 -5.12
C ALA A 491 -18.53 -7.92 -4.70
N PRO A 492 -19.17 -8.11 -3.53
CA PRO A 492 -19.93 -9.30 -3.19
C PRO A 492 -21.02 -9.66 -4.23
N ARG A 493 -21.75 -8.66 -4.75
CA ARG A 493 -22.73 -8.91 -5.82
C ARG A 493 -22.06 -9.48 -7.07
N GLN A 494 -20.94 -8.92 -7.49
CA GLN A 494 -20.18 -9.44 -8.64
C GLN A 494 -19.70 -10.87 -8.39
N ALA A 495 -19.26 -11.20 -7.18
CA ALA A 495 -18.86 -12.55 -6.79
C ALA A 495 -20.03 -13.53 -6.86
N VAL A 496 -21.21 -13.16 -6.35
CA VAL A 496 -22.42 -13.99 -6.48
C VAL A 496 -22.75 -14.27 -7.96
N LEU A 497 -22.75 -13.23 -8.79
CA LEU A 497 -23.05 -13.37 -10.22
C LEU A 497 -22.01 -14.18 -10.98
N SER A 498 -20.76 -14.24 -10.53
CA SER A 498 -19.72 -15.06 -11.15
C SER A 498 -19.86 -16.53 -10.84
N VAL A 499 -20.36 -16.89 -9.64
CA VAL A 499 -20.49 -18.29 -9.18
C VAL A 499 -21.90 -18.82 -9.40
N HIS A 500 -22.92 -17.98 -9.20
CA HIS A 500 -24.33 -18.35 -9.27
C HIS A 500 -25.12 -17.40 -10.18
N PRO A 501 -24.83 -17.34 -11.50
CA PRO A 501 -25.47 -16.38 -12.41
C PRO A 501 -26.98 -16.55 -12.50
N ASP A 502 -27.51 -17.78 -12.33
CA ASP A 502 -28.92 -18.13 -12.37
C ASP A 502 -29.52 -18.39 -10.98
N GLY A 503 -28.77 -18.13 -9.91
CA GLY A 503 -29.16 -18.37 -8.53
C GLY A 503 -30.28 -17.46 -8.03
N LEU A 504 -30.84 -17.79 -6.87
CA LEU A 504 -31.89 -16.98 -6.23
C LEU A 504 -31.39 -15.57 -5.89
N ALA A 505 -30.17 -15.44 -5.37
CA ALA A 505 -29.56 -14.15 -5.05
C ALA A 505 -29.33 -13.27 -6.31
N ALA A 506 -28.99 -13.90 -7.46
CA ALA A 506 -28.84 -13.17 -8.72
C ALA A 506 -30.17 -12.59 -9.22
N LYS A 507 -31.28 -13.27 -8.94
CA LYS A 507 -32.64 -12.87 -9.32
C LYS A 507 -33.31 -11.96 -8.30
N SER A 508 -32.75 -11.83 -7.10
CA SER A 508 -33.28 -10.99 -6.04
C SER A 508 -32.93 -9.51 -6.29
N ALA A 509 -33.87 -8.63 -6.01
CA ALA A 509 -33.64 -7.18 -6.01
C ALA A 509 -32.71 -6.75 -4.87
N THR A 510 -32.74 -7.47 -3.74
CA THR A 510 -31.93 -7.19 -2.54
C THR A 510 -31.25 -8.48 -2.07
N ILE A 511 -29.97 -8.39 -1.72
CA ILE A 511 -29.17 -9.51 -1.15
C ILE A 511 -28.37 -9.05 0.07
N ASP A 512 -28.93 -8.11 0.84
CA ASP A 512 -28.35 -7.57 2.09
C ASP A 512 -26.92 -7.01 1.96
N ILE A 513 -26.59 -6.47 0.79
CA ILE A 513 -25.31 -5.82 0.49
C ILE A 513 -25.46 -4.31 0.26
N ASP A 514 -26.67 -3.84 0.10
CA ASP A 514 -26.99 -2.42 -0.07
C ASP A 514 -26.97 -1.73 1.30
N PHE A 515 -26.59 -0.47 1.33
CA PHE A 515 -26.64 0.35 2.53
C PHE A 515 -28.01 1.03 2.64
N PRO A 516 -28.95 0.49 3.42
CA PRO A 516 -30.22 1.16 3.64
C PRO A 516 -29.97 2.45 4.43
N GLN A 517 -30.51 3.56 4.00
CA GLN A 517 -30.32 4.86 4.64
C GLN A 517 -28.84 5.21 4.86
N PRO A 518 -28.03 5.38 3.79
CA PRO A 518 -26.62 5.63 3.90
C PRO A 518 -26.37 6.91 4.73
N PRO A 519 -25.26 6.96 5.48
CA PRO A 519 -24.93 8.14 6.26
C PRO A 519 -24.57 9.33 5.37
N ASP A 520 -24.61 10.52 5.95
CA ASP A 520 -24.01 11.71 5.34
C ASP A 520 -22.48 11.60 5.44
N TYR A 521 -21.83 11.10 4.39
CA TYR A 521 -20.38 10.87 4.36
C TYR A 521 -19.59 12.16 4.57
N GLY A 522 -20.01 13.24 3.92
CA GLY A 522 -19.42 14.56 4.07
C GLY A 522 -19.65 15.17 5.45
N GLY A 523 -20.86 14.99 6.00
CA GLY A 523 -21.24 15.45 7.33
C GLY A 523 -20.40 14.83 8.45
N ILE A 524 -20.07 13.54 8.36
CA ILE A 524 -19.14 12.88 9.31
C ILE A 524 -17.78 13.61 9.33
N ALA A 525 -17.22 13.89 8.17
CA ALA A 525 -15.92 14.55 8.06
C ALA A 525 -15.98 16.02 8.51
N ALA A 526 -17.06 16.72 8.19
CA ALA A 526 -17.28 18.09 8.62
C ALA A 526 -17.40 18.20 10.15
N ALA A 527 -18.17 17.32 10.78
CA ALA A 527 -18.34 17.30 12.24
C ALA A 527 -17.03 16.95 12.96
N ALA A 528 -16.28 15.97 12.46
CA ALA A 528 -15.06 15.49 13.11
C ALA A 528 -13.84 16.41 12.86
N GLY A 529 -13.67 16.90 11.64
CA GLY A 529 -12.46 17.62 11.22
C GLY A 529 -12.69 18.97 10.56
N GLY A 530 -13.92 19.47 10.47
CA GLY A 530 -14.23 20.73 9.76
C GLY A 530 -14.00 20.63 8.25
N ALA A 531 -14.10 19.44 7.67
CA ALA A 531 -13.93 19.24 6.25
C ALA A 531 -14.99 19.96 5.43
N HIS A 532 -14.61 20.41 4.24
CA HIS A 532 -15.59 20.87 3.23
C HIS A 532 -16.32 19.66 2.65
N ALA A 533 -17.63 19.72 2.55
CA ALA A 533 -18.47 18.62 2.08
C ALA A 533 -19.20 19.00 0.78
N GLU A 534 -19.17 18.08 -0.18
CA GLU A 534 -19.88 18.18 -1.46
C GLU A 534 -20.64 16.90 -1.73
N VAL A 535 -21.84 17.00 -2.28
CA VAL A 535 -22.60 15.88 -2.81
C VAL A 535 -22.75 16.07 -4.31
N VAL A 536 -22.35 15.07 -5.09
CA VAL A 536 -22.38 15.10 -6.56
C VAL A 536 -23.32 14.01 -7.06
N ARG A 537 -24.40 14.39 -7.77
CA ARG A 537 -25.40 13.46 -8.28
C ARG A 537 -25.54 13.50 -9.81
N SER A 538 -24.96 14.48 -10.44
CA SER A 538 -25.03 14.66 -11.90
C SER A 538 -23.67 15.03 -12.49
N VAL A 539 -23.53 14.81 -13.78
CA VAL A 539 -22.34 15.21 -14.56
C VAL A 539 -22.05 16.72 -14.44
N ALA A 540 -23.10 17.54 -14.40
CA ALA A 540 -22.94 18.99 -14.30
C ALA A 540 -22.35 19.46 -12.98
N ASP A 541 -22.54 18.71 -11.89
CA ASP A 541 -22.06 19.05 -10.57
C ASP A 541 -20.56 18.77 -10.38
N VAL A 542 -19.96 17.86 -11.17
CA VAL A 542 -18.60 17.32 -10.95
C VAL A 542 -17.55 18.42 -10.94
N LYS A 543 -17.45 19.20 -12.02
CA LYS A 543 -16.40 20.22 -12.15
C LYS A 543 -16.51 21.33 -11.10
N PRO A 544 -17.72 21.91 -10.84
CA PRO A 544 -17.87 22.90 -9.77
C PRO A 544 -17.53 22.36 -8.38
N ALA A 545 -17.95 21.13 -8.04
CA ALA A 545 -17.62 20.50 -6.76
C ALA A 545 -16.12 20.27 -6.60
N LEU A 546 -15.44 19.74 -7.62
CA LEU A 546 -13.99 19.58 -7.62
C LEU A 546 -13.26 20.91 -7.40
N GLN A 547 -13.70 22.00 -8.06
CA GLN A 547 -13.09 23.31 -7.89
C GLN A 547 -13.23 23.84 -6.46
N ARG A 548 -14.41 23.72 -5.84
CA ARG A 548 -14.62 24.12 -4.43
C ARG A 548 -13.83 23.25 -3.46
N ALA A 549 -13.85 21.94 -3.65
CA ALA A 549 -13.12 21.00 -2.81
C ALA A 549 -11.60 21.23 -2.88
N LEU A 550 -11.03 21.44 -4.08
CA LEU A 550 -9.63 21.76 -4.25
C LEU A 550 -9.24 23.10 -3.63
N ARG A 551 -10.12 24.12 -3.70
CA ARG A 551 -9.93 25.39 -3.00
C ARG A 551 -9.82 25.18 -1.49
N ALA A 552 -10.73 24.39 -0.91
CA ALA A 552 -10.71 24.07 0.52
C ALA A 552 -9.39 23.40 0.93
N VAL A 553 -8.88 22.44 0.13
CA VAL A 553 -7.62 21.75 0.44
C VAL A 553 -6.40 22.64 0.25
N LEU A 554 -6.29 23.33 -0.88
CA LEU A 554 -5.07 24.04 -1.27
C LEU A 554 -4.96 25.44 -0.66
N GLN A 555 -6.06 26.17 -0.53
CA GLN A 555 -6.08 27.56 -0.07
C GLN A 555 -6.53 27.68 1.38
N GLU A 556 -7.59 26.97 1.78
CA GLU A 556 -8.15 27.05 3.13
C GLU A 556 -7.47 26.05 4.10
N ARG A 557 -6.62 25.16 3.59
CA ARG A 557 -5.89 24.16 4.36
C ARG A 557 -6.76 23.27 5.25
N ARG A 558 -7.92 22.89 4.76
CA ARG A 558 -8.83 21.92 5.37
C ARG A 558 -9.17 20.81 4.39
N SER A 559 -9.37 19.60 4.89
CA SER A 559 -9.79 18.48 4.04
C SER A 559 -11.14 18.76 3.37
N ALA A 560 -11.36 18.10 2.24
CA ALA A 560 -12.64 18.11 1.56
C ALA A 560 -13.11 16.69 1.26
N VAL A 561 -14.41 16.45 1.33
CA VAL A 561 -15.05 15.18 0.96
C VAL A 561 -16.03 15.44 -0.18
N ILE A 562 -15.93 14.65 -1.23
CA ILE A 562 -16.91 14.61 -2.33
C ILE A 562 -17.60 13.24 -2.26
N ASP A 563 -18.88 13.23 -1.88
CA ASP A 563 -19.76 12.08 -2.00
C ASP A 563 -20.38 12.06 -3.40
N ALA A 564 -19.84 11.22 -4.28
CA ALA A 564 -20.25 11.15 -5.67
C ALA A 564 -21.09 9.90 -5.93
N HIS A 565 -22.38 10.10 -6.16
CA HIS A 565 -23.35 9.04 -6.46
C HIS A 565 -23.17 8.57 -7.91
N ILE A 566 -22.49 7.45 -8.08
CA ILE A 566 -22.22 6.86 -9.39
C ILE A 566 -23.24 5.78 -9.75
N ALA A 567 -23.48 5.58 -11.06
CA ALA A 567 -24.40 4.58 -11.61
C ALA A 567 -23.88 3.13 -11.48
#